data_8f9c2dfec2d321bdd1d04f55e70e7cc5
#
_entry.id   8f9c2dfec2d321bdd1d04f55e70e7cc5
#
_cell.length_a   1.000
_cell.length_b   1.000
_cell.length_c   1.000
_cell.angle_alpha   90.00
_cell.angle_beta   90.00
_cell.angle_gamma   90.00
#
_symmetry.space_group_name_H-M   'P 1'
#
loop_
_entity.id
_entity.type
_entity.pdbx_description
1 polymer ?
#
loop_
_entity_poly.entity_id
_entity_poly.type
_entity_poly.pdbx_seq_one_letter_code
_entity_poly.pdbx_strand_id
1 'polypeptide(L)'
;KVSEFNELIDQYKVDLYTKAYLEDLVIRQIDTVVTEAQIESYYNTNKQFFKNSSELVKMRYINLVKENPKFANIKAKFSSFTKKDRKELEQQAVKFKSYAFNDSIWVDINQVYEKLPFVNIENKNKYISSGINFDYPDSTTIWLVKVNKVLPKDSPTPLEFLKPTIKQIII
;
A
#
# COMPACT_ATOMS: atom_id res chain seq x y z
N LYS A 1 -38.87 -20.55 -43.52
CA LYS A 1 -38.33 -20.98 -42.19
C LYS A 1 -36.80 -20.96 -42.12
N VAL A 2 -36.04 -21.49 -43.11
CA VAL A 2 -34.58 -21.48 -43.08
C VAL A 2 -34.03 -20.09 -43.43
N SER A 3 -34.68 -19.38 -44.37
CA SER A 3 -34.29 -18.00 -44.70
C SER A 3 -34.50 -17.02 -43.53
N GLU A 4 -35.65 -17.10 -42.89
CA GLU A 4 -35.97 -16.28 -41.69
C GLU A 4 -34.99 -16.53 -40.55
N PHE A 5 -34.56 -17.77 -40.38
CA PHE A 5 -33.58 -18.13 -39.37
C PHE A 5 -32.18 -17.57 -39.69
N ASN A 6 -31.76 -17.61 -40.95
CA ASN A 6 -30.51 -17.04 -41.42
C ASN A 6 -30.51 -15.50 -41.29
N GLU A 7 -31.61 -14.85 -41.63
CA GLU A 7 -31.78 -13.40 -41.45
C GLU A 7 -31.64 -12.99 -39.97
N LEU A 8 -32.26 -13.78 -39.07
CA LEU A 8 -32.15 -13.53 -37.64
C LEU A 8 -30.72 -13.70 -37.13
N ILE A 9 -29.99 -14.70 -37.60
CA ILE A 9 -28.57 -14.90 -37.26
C ILE A 9 -27.72 -13.75 -37.75
N ASP A 10 -27.94 -13.30 -38.99
CA ASP A 10 -27.16 -12.20 -39.57
C ASP A 10 -27.45 -10.88 -38.86
N GLN A 11 -28.69 -10.63 -38.46
CA GLN A 11 -29.04 -9.48 -37.65
C GLN A 11 -28.38 -9.54 -36.26
N TYR A 12 -28.39 -10.69 -35.60
CA TYR A 12 -27.72 -10.87 -34.32
C TYR A 12 -26.21 -10.66 -34.41
N LYS A 13 -25.56 -11.11 -35.49
CA LYS A 13 -24.14 -10.85 -35.72
C LYS A 13 -23.87 -9.35 -35.88
N VAL A 14 -24.69 -8.65 -36.69
CA VAL A 14 -24.53 -7.20 -36.88
C VAL A 14 -24.69 -6.48 -35.54
N ASP A 15 -25.66 -6.80 -34.74
CA ASP A 15 -25.87 -6.18 -33.43
C ASP A 15 -24.72 -6.46 -32.49
N LEU A 16 -24.19 -7.69 -32.48
CA LEU A 16 -23.03 -8.05 -31.66
C LEU A 16 -21.76 -7.30 -32.07
N TYR A 17 -21.48 -7.24 -33.40
CA TYR A 17 -20.33 -6.48 -33.90
C TYR A 17 -20.46 -4.98 -33.66
N THR A 18 -21.66 -4.43 -33.82
CA THR A 18 -21.93 -3.01 -33.55
C THR A 18 -21.70 -2.69 -32.08
N LYS A 19 -22.21 -3.53 -31.17
CA LYS A 19 -22.00 -3.38 -29.75
C LYS A 19 -20.52 -3.45 -29.36
N ALA A 20 -19.81 -4.46 -29.85
CA ALA A 20 -18.37 -4.63 -29.59
C ALA A 20 -17.55 -3.44 -30.14
N TYR A 21 -17.91 -2.92 -31.32
CA TYR A 21 -17.25 -1.75 -31.92
C TYR A 21 -17.51 -0.47 -31.10
N LEU A 22 -18.72 -0.25 -30.64
CA LEU A 22 -19.07 0.89 -29.80
C LEU A 22 -18.37 0.83 -28.44
N GLU A 23 -18.30 -0.36 -27.83
CA GLU A 23 -17.56 -0.58 -26.59
C GLU A 23 -16.06 -0.28 -26.79
N ASP A 24 -15.44 -0.74 -27.85
CA ASP A 24 -14.03 -0.48 -28.19
C ASP A 24 -13.78 1.02 -28.47
N LEU A 25 -14.69 1.69 -29.18
CA LEU A 25 -14.62 3.14 -29.39
C LEU A 25 -14.68 3.93 -28.08
N VAL A 26 -15.60 3.56 -27.18
CA VAL A 26 -15.74 4.21 -25.88
C VAL A 26 -14.46 4.01 -25.07
N ILE A 27 -13.92 2.78 -25.03
CA ILE A 27 -12.67 2.48 -24.31
C ILE A 27 -11.50 3.27 -24.89
N ARG A 28 -11.41 3.43 -26.20
CA ARG A 28 -10.33 4.20 -26.86
C ARG A 28 -10.47 5.71 -26.70
N GLN A 29 -11.67 6.23 -26.53
CA GLN A 29 -11.93 7.66 -26.35
C GLN A 29 -11.86 8.10 -24.89
N ILE A 30 -12.00 7.18 -23.94
CA ILE A 30 -11.76 7.48 -22.54
C ILE A 30 -10.24 7.63 -22.36
N ASP A 31 -9.77 8.85 -22.18
CA ASP A 31 -8.41 9.11 -21.73
C ASP A 31 -8.28 8.65 -20.28
N THR A 32 -7.86 7.39 -20.09
CA THR A 32 -7.63 6.79 -18.77
C THR A 32 -6.31 7.24 -18.14
N VAL A 33 -5.57 8.10 -18.82
CA VAL A 33 -4.30 8.65 -18.33
C VAL A 33 -4.57 9.84 -17.45
N VAL A 34 -4.77 9.58 -16.17
CA VAL A 34 -4.87 10.65 -15.16
C VAL A 34 -3.47 11.16 -14.83
N THR A 35 -3.25 12.45 -15.03
CA THR A 35 -1.97 13.11 -14.75
C THR A 35 -1.82 13.44 -13.26
N GLU A 36 -0.59 13.57 -12.78
CA GLU A 36 -0.29 14.01 -11.42
C GLU A 36 -0.94 15.38 -11.11
N ALA A 37 -0.93 16.30 -12.07
CA ALA A 37 -1.55 17.63 -11.92
C ALA A 37 -3.08 17.56 -11.68
N GLN A 38 -3.76 16.64 -12.36
CA GLN A 38 -5.19 16.41 -12.13
C GLN A 38 -5.46 15.81 -10.74
N ILE A 39 -4.63 14.89 -10.29
CA ILE A 39 -4.71 14.29 -8.95
C ILE A 39 -4.51 15.38 -7.87
N GLU A 40 -3.48 16.19 -8.02
CA GLU A 40 -3.18 17.28 -7.09
C GLU A 40 -4.29 18.34 -7.06
N SER A 41 -4.79 18.73 -8.23
CA SER A 41 -5.90 19.68 -8.33
C SER A 41 -7.16 19.16 -7.64
N TYR A 42 -7.53 17.92 -7.91
CA TYR A 42 -8.69 17.27 -7.27
C TYR A 42 -8.52 17.19 -5.75
N TYR A 43 -7.34 16.78 -5.28
CA TYR A 43 -7.03 16.73 -3.86
C TYR A 43 -7.15 18.09 -3.20
N ASN A 44 -6.54 19.14 -3.77
CA ASN A 44 -6.55 20.48 -3.19
C ASN A 44 -7.96 21.08 -3.11
N THR A 45 -8.78 20.85 -4.13
CA THR A 45 -10.18 21.31 -4.16
C THR A 45 -11.04 20.60 -3.12
N ASN A 46 -10.76 19.32 -2.83
CA ASN A 46 -11.58 18.47 -1.98
C ASN A 46 -10.92 18.13 -0.63
N LYS A 47 -9.80 18.73 -0.29
CA LYS A 47 -8.97 18.40 0.87
C LYS A 47 -9.73 18.35 2.20
N GLN A 48 -10.73 19.19 2.37
CA GLN A 48 -11.58 19.25 3.55
C GLN A 48 -12.40 17.96 3.80
N PHE A 49 -12.65 17.19 2.74
CA PHE A 49 -13.40 15.94 2.82
C PHE A 49 -12.51 14.72 3.05
N PHE A 50 -11.20 14.86 2.84
CA PHE A 50 -10.23 13.76 2.99
C PHE A 50 -9.70 13.72 4.41
N LYS A 51 -10.37 12.93 5.24
CA LYS A 51 -9.93 12.64 6.61
C LYS A 51 -9.66 11.15 6.77
N ASN A 52 -8.62 10.82 7.55
CA ASN A 52 -8.28 9.44 7.85
C ASN A 52 -9.42 8.76 8.61
N SER A 53 -9.91 7.62 8.09
CA SER A 53 -10.89 6.77 8.80
C SER A 53 -10.24 5.97 9.93
N SER A 54 -8.92 5.81 9.88
CA SER A 54 -8.07 5.10 10.85
C SER A 54 -6.74 5.82 11.00
N GLU A 55 -5.91 5.39 11.93
CA GLU A 55 -4.54 5.89 12.05
C GLU A 55 -3.69 5.41 10.87
N LEU A 56 -2.81 6.29 10.36
CA LEU A 56 -1.83 5.97 9.33
C LEU A 56 -0.43 5.97 9.93
N VAL A 57 0.39 5.01 9.51
CA VAL A 57 1.72 4.79 10.08
C VAL A 57 2.76 4.70 8.96
N LYS A 58 3.91 5.37 9.14
CA LYS A 58 5.13 5.13 8.37
C LYS A 58 6.10 4.35 9.23
N MET A 59 6.44 3.12 8.84
CA MET A 59 7.27 2.23 9.65
C MET A 59 8.10 1.27 8.80
N ARG A 60 9.14 0.71 9.42
CA ARG A 60 9.89 -0.43 8.91
C ARG A 60 10.08 -1.48 9.99
N TYR A 61 10.24 -2.73 9.60
CA TYR A 61 10.49 -3.82 10.53
C TYR A 61 11.27 -4.96 9.89
N ILE A 62 11.91 -5.75 10.74
CA ILE A 62 12.51 -7.06 10.42
C ILE A 62 12.08 -8.04 11.50
N ASN A 63 11.69 -9.24 11.09
CA ASN A 63 11.57 -10.40 11.97
C ASN A 63 12.63 -11.43 11.60
N LEU A 64 13.48 -11.80 12.55
CA LEU A 64 14.56 -12.75 12.35
C LEU A 64 14.68 -13.70 13.53
N VAL A 65 15.38 -14.81 13.33
CA VAL A 65 15.67 -15.80 14.39
C VAL A 65 16.56 -15.17 15.47
N LYS A 66 16.25 -15.39 16.76
CA LYS A 66 17.00 -14.83 17.90
C LYS A 66 18.50 -15.17 17.87
N GLU A 67 18.83 -16.38 17.47
CA GLU A 67 20.21 -16.91 17.46
C GLU A 67 20.95 -16.57 16.17
N ASN A 68 20.54 -15.54 15.44
CA ASN A 68 21.23 -15.12 14.23
C ASN A 68 22.62 -14.57 14.58
N PRO A 69 23.71 -15.17 14.10
CA PRO A 69 25.08 -14.76 14.45
C PRO A 69 25.42 -13.33 13.97
N LYS A 70 24.63 -12.79 13.04
CA LYS A 70 24.79 -11.42 12.51
C LYS A 70 23.80 -10.42 13.13
N PHE A 71 23.10 -10.81 14.19
CA PHE A 71 22.06 -9.98 14.79
C PHE A 71 22.54 -8.56 15.11
N ALA A 72 23.68 -8.39 15.78
CA ALA A 72 24.24 -7.09 16.14
C ALA A 72 24.50 -6.20 14.90
N ASN A 73 25.05 -6.80 13.84
CA ASN A 73 25.29 -6.10 12.57
C ASN A 73 23.98 -5.71 11.86
N ILE A 74 23.01 -6.60 11.82
CA ILE A 74 21.69 -6.35 11.25
C ILE A 74 20.99 -5.22 12.02
N LYS A 75 21.02 -5.27 13.35
CA LYS A 75 20.43 -4.23 14.21
C LYS A 75 21.08 -2.86 13.99
N ALA A 76 22.42 -2.80 13.91
CA ALA A 76 23.12 -1.57 13.63
C ALA A 76 22.71 -0.96 12.28
N LYS A 77 22.68 -1.77 11.23
CA LYS A 77 22.24 -1.33 9.89
C LYS A 77 20.77 -0.95 9.85
N PHE A 78 19.92 -1.66 10.57
CA PHE A 78 18.50 -1.32 10.70
C PHE A 78 18.30 0.03 11.40
N SER A 79 19.13 0.36 12.38
CA SER A 79 19.07 1.63 13.10
C SER A 79 19.58 2.80 12.27
N SER A 80 20.76 2.69 11.64
CA SER A 80 21.34 3.73 10.79
C SER A 80 20.61 3.93 9.47
N PHE A 81 20.19 2.85 8.85
CA PHE A 81 19.33 2.75 7.67
C PHE A 81 19.72 3.69 6.51
N THR A 82 21.03 3.86 6.29
CA THR A 82 21.53 4.58 5.13
C THR A 82 21.17 3.82 3.83
N LYS A 83 21.29 4.47 2.68
CA LYS A 83 21.07 3.79 1.38
C LYS A 83 21.92 2.52 1.22
N LYS A 84 23.14 2.53 1.75
CA LYS A 84 24.03 1.38 1.76
C LYS A 84 23.51 0.29 2.69
N ASP A 85 23.16 0.65 3.92
CA ASP A 85 22.64 -0.30 4.92
C ASP A 85 21.36 -0.98 4.44
N ARG A 86 20.43 -0.19 3.87
CA ARG A 86 19.20 -0.72 3.29
C ARG A 86 19.49 -1.76 2.20
N LYS A 87 20.38 -1.45 1.27
CA LYS A 87 20.76 -2.38 0.20
C LYS A 87 21.38 -3.66 0.76
N GLU A 88 22.22 -3.57 1.77
CA GLU A 88 22.83 -4.72 2.42
C GLU A 88 21.83 -5.56 3.21
N LEU A 89 20.82 -4.93 3.85
CA LEU A 89 19.72 -5.63 4.49
C LEU A 89 18.81 -6.34 3.46
N GLU A 90 18.51 -5.68 2.34
CA GLU A 90 17.74 -6.26 1.23
C GLU A 90 18.43 -7.51 0.66
N GLN A 91 19.76 -7.51 0.54
CA GLN A 91 20.54 -8.68 0.11
C GLN A 91 20.47 -9.85 1.12
N GLN A 92 20.24 -9.56 2.40
CA GLN A 92 20.09 -10.56 3.45
C GLN A 92 18.64 -10.96 3.73
N ALA A 93 17.68 -10.36 3.03
CA ALA A 93 16.24 -10.50 3.29
C ALA A 93 15.73 -11.96 3.23
N VAL A 94 16.37 -12.81 2.44
CA VAL A 94 16.06 -14.25 2.37
C VAL A 94 16.21 -14.95 3.74
N LYS A 95 17.00 -14.39 4.65
CA LYS A 95 17.24 -14.91 6.01
C LYS A 95 16.24 -14.39 7.03
N PHE A 96 15.41 -13.42 6.66
CA PHE A 96 14.39 -12.86 7.54
C PHE A 96 13.08 -13.64 7.40
N LYS A 97 12.38 -13.81 8.49
CA LYS A 97 11.04 -14.42 8.49
C LYS A 97 10.01 -13.52 7.81
N SER A 98 10.11 -12.24 8.09
CA SER A 98 9.35 -11.18 7.42
C SER A 98 10.06 -9.84 7.56
N TYR A 99 9.78 -8.92 6.67
CA TYR A 99 10.36 -7.58 6.71
C TYR A 99 9.55 -6.58 5.87
N ALA A 100 9.70 -5.30 6.19
CA ALA A 100 9.28 -4.20 5.34
C ALA A 100 10.28 -3.05 5.51
N PHE A 101 10.85 -2.58 4.39
CA PHE A 101 11.88 -1.54 4.39
C PHE A 101 11.40 -0.21 3.81
N ASN A 102 10.22 -0.17 3.21
CA ASN A 102 9.70 1.08 2.67
C ASN A 102 8.95 1.87 3.75
N ASP A 103 9.69 2.57 4.57
CA ASP A 103 9.19 3.40 5.67
C ASP A 103 8.81 4.84 5.26
N SER A 104 8.78 5.12 3.95
CA SER A 104 8.32 6.39 3.39
C SER A 104 6.86 6.38 2.96
N ILE A 105 6.23 5.21 2.85
CA ILE A 105 4.81 5.08 2.51
C ILE A 105 3.94 5.02 3.76
N TRP A 106 2.72 5.54 3.65
CA TRP A 106 1.70 5.41 4.67
C TRP A 106 0.99 4.07 4.56
N VAL A 107 0.80 3.41 5.69
CA VAL A 107 0.01 2.17 5.82
C VAL A 107 -1.06 2.38 6.89
N ASP A 108 -2.19 1.73 6.69
CA ASP A 108 -3.28 1.73 7.68
C ASP A 108 -2.89 0.93 8.92
N ILE A 109 -3.32 1.38 10.11
CA ILE A 109 -3.02 0.70 11.38
C ILE A 109 -3.51 -0.75 11.39
N ASN A 110 -4.60 -1.07 10.70
CA ASN A 110 -5.09 -2.45 10.60
C ASN A 110 -4.09 -3.36 9.88
N GLN A 111 -3.40 -2.85 8.86
CA GLN A 111 -2.31 -3.59 8.20
C GLN A 111 -1.11 -3.81 9.15
N VAL A 112 -0.86 -2.86 10.06
CA VAL A 112 0.16 -3.03 11.10
C VAL A 112 -0.18 -4.17 12.04
N TYR A 113 -1.45 -4.28 12.49
CA TYR A 113 -1.90 -5.40 13.33
C TYR A 113 -1.76 -6.76 12.66
N GLU A 114 -1.98 -6.83 11.34
CA GLU A 114 -1.76 -8.06 10.57
C GLU A 114 -0.28 -8.44 10.46
N LYS A 115 0.61 -7.45 10.35
CA LYS A 115 2.05 -7.65 10.14
C LYS A 115 2.82 -7.85 11.45
N LEU A 116 2.40 -7.19 12.53
CA LEU A 116 3.00 -7.26 13.86
C LEU A 116 2.01 -7.91 14.84
N PRO A 117 1.97 -9.25 14.94
CA PRO A 117 0.93 -9.97 15.69
C PRO A 117 0.92 -9.70 17.19
N PHE A 118 1.97 -9.10 17.73
CA PHE A 118 2.06 -8.67 19.13
C PHE A 118 1.48 -7.28 19.37
N VAL A 119 1.11 -6.54 18.31
CA VAL A 119 0.46 -5.22 18.39
C VAL A 119 -1.04 -5.38 18.13
N ASN A 120 -1.85 -4.80 18.96
CA ASN A 120 -3.31 -4.79 18.85
C ASN A 120 -3.89 -3.46 19.31
N ILE A 121 -5.21 -3.32 19.24
CA ILE A 121 -5.93 -2.08 19.59
C ILE A 121 -5.71 -1.64 21.05
N GLU A 122 -5.50 -2.59 21.96
CA GLU A 122 -5.36 -2.31 23.39
C GLU A 122 -3.95 -1.82 23.74
N ASN A 123 -2.92 -2.38 23.07
CA ASN A 123 -1.52 -2.10 23.39
C ASN A 123 -0.80 -1.21 22.37
N LYS A 124 -1.48 -0.78 21.30
CA LYS A 124 -0.87 0.00 20.21
C LYS A 124 -0.10 1.23 20.70
N ASN A 125 -0.61 1.94 21.68
CA ASN A 125 0.03 3.17 22.18
C ASN A 125 1.42 2.93 22.78
N LYS A 126 1.71 1.70 23.20
CA LYS A 126 3.03 1.30 23.69
C LYS A 126 4.03 1.12 22.53
N TYR A 127 3.58 0.65 21.38
CA TYR A 127 4.43 0.24 20.27
C TYR A 127 4.36 1.18 19.05
N ILE A 128 3.25 1.89 18.90
CA ILE A 128 2.99 2.71 17.71
C ILE A 128 2.93 4.18 18.11
N SER A 129 4.09 4.80 18.14
CA SER A 129 4.23 6.25 18.31
C SER A 129 5.37 6.79 17.46
N SER A 130 5.23 8.04 17.01
CA SER A 130 6.20 8.67 16.12
C SER A 130 7.61 8.69 16.70
N GLY A 131 8.58 8.22 15.94
CA GLY A 131 9.99 8.22 16.32
C GLY A 131 10.45 7.02 17.15
N ILE A 132 9.55 6.13 17.61
CA ILE A 132 9.93 4.98 18.43
C ILE A 132 10.77 3.96 17.65
N ASN A 133 11.76 3.40 18.32
CA ASN A 133 12.60 2.31 17.81
C ASN A 133 12.74 1.29 18.94
N PHE A 134 12.38 0.04 18.69
CA PHE A 134 12.39 -1.00 19.72
C PHE A 134 12.62 -2.39 19.15
N ASP A 135 13.06 -3.28 20.03
CA ASP A 135 13.15 -4.70 19.79
C ASP A 135 12.03 -5.40 20.55
N TYR A 136 11.40 -6.39 19.92
CA TYR A 136 10.41 -7.23 20.57
C TYR A 136 10.81 -8.72 20.42
N PRO A 137 11.23 -9.38 21.49
CA PRO A 137 11.53 -10.80 21.47
C PRO A 137 10.24 -11.63 21.55
N ASP A 138 10.08 -12.55 20.61
CA ASP A 138 9.07 -13.60 20.63
C ASP A 138 9.71 -14.92 21.13
N SER A 139 9.01 -16.04 21.11
CA SER A 139 9.54 -17.34 21.55
C SER A 139 10.84 -17.74 20.84
N THR A 140 10.86 -17.70 19.52
CA THR A 140 11.98 -18.12 18.65
C THR A 140 12.57 -17.02 17.80
N THR A 141 11.90 -15.87 17.73
CA THR A 141 12.28 -14.76 16.86
C THR A 141 12.42 -13.45 17.63
N ILE A 142 13.01 -12.49 16.98
CA ILE A 142 13.07 -11.11 17.47
C ILE A 142 12.63 -10.16 16.35
N TRP A 143 11.85 -9.19 16.72
CA TRP A 143 11.39 -8.12 15.86
C TRP A 143 12.20 -6.86 16.12
N LEU A 144 12.70 -6.26 15.06
CA LEU A 144 13.25 -4.91 15.06
C LEU A 144 12.21 -4.02 14.41
N VAL A 145 11.75 -2.98 15.09
CA VAL A 145 10.69 -2.10 14.60
C VAL A 145 11.10 -0.65 14.75
N LYS A 146 10.90 0.13 13.71
CA LYS A 146 11.05 1.59 13.71
C LYS A 146 9.78 2.22 13.16
N VAL A 147 9.13 3.04 13.98
CA VAL A 147 8.00 3.88 13.57
C VAL A 147 8.50 5.29 13.31
N ASN A 148 8.39 5.76 12.08
CA ASN A 148 8.86 7.10 11.70
C ASN A 148 7.80 8.16 12.04
N LYS A 149 6.57 7.93 11.61
CA LYS A 149 5.45 8.86 11.82
C LYS A 149 4.15 8.12 12.04
N VAL A 150 3.28 8.74 12.81
CA VAL A 150 1.89 8.32 13.00
C VAL A 150 0.99 9.53 12.75
N LEU A 151 -0.05 9.34 11.96
CA LEU A 151 -1.12 10.32 11.77
C LEU A 151 -2.38 9.80 12.45
N PRO A 152 -2.99 10.57 13.36
CA PRO A 152 -4.20 10.17 14.05
C PRO A 152 -5.38 9.99 13.10
N LYS A 153 -6.36 9.22 13.52
CA LYS A 153 -7.70 9.21 12.92
C LYS A 153 -8.26 10.64 12.85
N ASP A 154 -9.08 10.90 11.85
CA ASP A 154 -9.74 12.19 11.57
C ASP A 154 -8.80 13.36 11.20
N SER A 155 -7.48 13.12 11.13
CA SER A 155 -6.55 14.09 10.56
C SER A 155 -6.63 14.13 9.02
N PRO A 156 -6.16 15.22 8.37
CA PRO A 156 -6.14 15.29 6.91
C PRO A 156 -5.32 14.14 6.31
N THR A 157 -5.94 13.39 5.41
CA THR A 157 -5.27 12.27 4.73
C THR A 157 -4.22 12.79 3.76
N PRO A 158 -2.96 12.29 3.81
CA PRO A 158 -1.92 12.71 2.88
C PRO A 158 -2.24 12.34 1.43
N LEU A 159 -1.91 13.24 0.50
CA LEU A 159 -2.08 13.00 -0.93
C LEU A 159 -1.42 11.69 -1.38
N GLU A 160 -0.22 11.40 -0.90
CA GLU A 160 0.52 10.18 -1.23
C GLU A 160 -0.29 8.90 -0.95
N PHE A 161 -1.05 8.89 0.13
CA PHE A 161 -1.93 7.77 0.49
C PHE A 161 -3.18 7.70 -0.39
N LEU A 162 -3.72 8.86 -0.79
CA LEU A 162 -4.95 8.97 -1.57
C LEU A 162 -4.76 8.86 -3.09
N LYS A 163 -3.54 9.01 -3.60
CA LYS A 163 -3.29 9.01 -5.05
C LYS A 163 -3.98 7.87 -5.80
N PRO A 164 -3.91 6.60 -5.38
CA PRO A 164 -4.59 5.51 -6.08
C PRO A 164 -6.11 5.68 -6.10
N THR A 165 -6.69 6.10 -4.98
CA THR A 165 -8.14 6.31 -4.85
C THR A 165 -8.61 7.50 -5.69
N ILE A 166 -7.90 8.62 -5.64
CA ILE A 166 -8.22 9.81 -6.45
C ILE A 166 -8.13 9.50 -7.93
N LYS A 167 -7.11 8.73 -8.35
CA LYS A 167 -6.98 8.29 -9.73
C LYS A 167 -8.21 7.51 -10.19
N GLN A 168 -8.75 6.62 -9.36
CA GLN A 168 -9.97 5.86 -9.67
C GLN A 168 -11.24 6.73 -9.71
N ILE A 169 -11.28 7.83 -8.96
CA ILE A 169 -12.44 8.74 -8.96
C ILE A 169 -12.47 9.61 -10.21
N ILE A 170 -11.31 9.99 -10.76
CA ILE A 170 -11.20 10.89 -11.92
C ILE A 170 -11.42 10.14 -13.24
N ILE A 171 -11.14 8.82 -13.31
CA ILE A 171 -11.38 7.97 -14.49
C ILE A 171 -12.88 7.72 -14.66
#